data_01e151b4f35696b69b8ae7cb51cbf763
#
_entry.id   01e151b4f35696b69b8ae7cb51cbf763
#
_cell.length_a   1.000
_cell.length_b   1.000
_cell.length_c   1.000
_cell.angle_alpha   90.00
_cell.angle_beta   90.00
_cell.angle_gamma   90.00
#
_symmetry.space_group_name_H-M   'P 1'
#
loop_
_entity.id
_entity.type
_entity.pdbx_description
1 polymer ?
#
loop_
_entity_poly.entity_id
_entity_poly.type
_entity_poly.pdbx_seq_one_letter_code
_entity_poly.pdbx_strand_id
1 'polypeptide(L)'
;MADELVIQGKTVKMTFGRLNYVASKVGDLSEIGAIFVVPEVQDRIIRAFLAKYKTEDGTKFYDSEDTIIDIDELESSDAIRILDFTEEHLNDFFMEALKKVDDKAKRRGTQTNSSDNTTDGQKN
;
A
#
# COMPACT_ATOMS: atom_id res chain seq x y z
N MET A 1 -8.19 8.30 -10.48
CA MET A 1 -8.01 6.88 -10.15
C MET A 1 -9.25 6.33 -9.47
N ALA A 2 -9.68 5.14 -9.86
CA ALA A 2 -10.85 4.51 -9.26
C ALA A 2 -10.54 4.04 -7.84
N ASP A 3 -11.53 4.14 -6.96
CA ASP A 3 -11.37 3.67 -5.57
C ASP A 3 -11.85 2.25 -5.37
N GLU A 4 -12.36 1.62 -6.41
CA GLU A 4 -12.89 0.27 -6.29
C GLU A 4 -12.66 -0.53 -7.56
N LEU A 5 -12.65 -1.84 -7.41
CA LEU A 5 -12.44 -2.77 -8.50
C LEU A 5 -13.53 -3.84 -8.43
N VAL A 6 -14.13 -4.17 -9.58
CA VAL A 6 -15.15 -5.21 -9.65
C VAL A 6 -14.52 -6.47 -10.22
N ILE A 7 -14.59 -7.56 -9.44
CA ILE A 7 -14.06 -8.87 -9.84
C ILE A 7 -15.16 -9.91 -9.64
N GLN A 8 -15.49 -10.61 -10.71
CA GLN A 8 -16.53 -11.66 -10.67
C GLN A 8 -17.84 -11.17 -10.04
N GLY A 9 -18.22 -9.93 -10.37
CA GLY A 9 -19.46 -9.35 -9.86
C GLY A 9 -19.37 -8.81 -8.45
N LYS A 10 -18.22 -8.91 -7.79
CA LYS A 10 -18.02 -8.40 -6.43
C LYS A 10 -17.19 -7.12 -6.47
N THR A 11 -17.66 -6.11 -5.77
CA THR A 11 -16.97 -4.82 -5.70
C THR A 11 -16.07 -4.79 -4.46
N VAL A 12 -14.80 -4.50 -4.69
CA VAL A 12 -13.82 -4.37 -3.59
C VAL A 12 -13.31 -2.94 -3.59
N LYS A 13 -13.54 -2.24 -2.47
CA LYS A 13 -13.09 -0.86 -2.32
C LYS A 13 -11.68 -0.82 -1.72
N MET A 14 -10.85 0.06 -2.27
CA MET A 14 -9.52 0.30 -1.70
C MET A 14 -9.65 1.40 -0.65
N THR A 15 -10.13 1.03 0.53
CA THR A 15 -10.19 1.95 1.66
C THR A 15 -8.78 2.12 2.22
N PHE A 16 -8.58 3.12 3.07
CA PHE A 16 -7.29 3.31 3.73
C PHE A 16 -6.87 2.07 4.50
N GLY A 17 -7.82 1.45 5.22
CA GLY A 17 -7.50 0.25 5.99
C GLY A 17 -7.03 -0.90 5.12
N ARG A 18 -7.71 -1.14 4.00
CA ARG A 18 -7.32 -2.20 3.07
C ARG A 18 -5.97 -1.89 2.43
N LEU A 19 -5.78 -0.63 2.01
CA LEU A 19 -4.51 -0.22 1.41
C LEU A 19 -3.36 -0.40 2.39
N ASN A 20 -3.57 -0.02 3.65
CA ASN A 20 -2.55 -0.17 4.69
C ASN A 20 -2.24 -1.65 4.94
N TYR A 21 -3.26 -2.50 4.94
CA TYR A 21 -3.07 -3.93 5.10
C TYR A 21 -2.26 -4.52 3.94
N VAL A 22 -2.60 -4.13 2.70
CA VAL A 22 -1.88 -4.58 1.52
C VAL A 22 -0.42 -4.10 1.58
N ALA A 23 -0.21 -2.85 1.96
CA ALA A 23 1.14 -2.29 2.06
C ALA A 23 1.99 -3.07 3.05
N SER A 24 1.39 -3.55 4.15
CA SER A 24 2.12 -4.35 5.14
C SER A 24 2.61 -5.69 4.57
N LYS A 25 2.01 -6.14 3.48
CA LYS A 25 2.39 -7.39 2.83
C LYS A 25 3.47 -7.20 1.77
N VAL A 26 3.66 -5.97 1.30
CA VAL A 26 4.75 -5.67 0.36
C VAL A 26 6.07 -5.61 1.09
N GLY A 27 6.06 -5.04 2.29
CA GLY A 27 7.26 -4.88 3.11
C GLY A 27 7.98 -3.58 2.80
N ASP A 28 8.79 -3.57 1.78
CA ASP A 28 9.63 -2.43 1.42
C ASP A 28 9.12 -1.75 0.14
N LEU A 29 9.21 -0.42 0.08
CA LEU A 29 8.85 0.35 -1.11
C LEU A 29 9.57 -0.14 -2.36
N SER A 30 10.83 -0.52 -2.22
CA SER A 30 11.63 -0.99 -3.34
C SER A 30 11.09 -2.29 -3.94
N GLU A 31 10.22 -3.00 -3.20
CA GLU A 31 9.67 -4.27 -3.66
C GLU A 31 8.34 -4.13 -4.40
N ILE A 32 7.84 -2.90 -4.57
CA ILE A 32 6.56 -2.71 -5.29
C ILE A 32 6.62 -3.30 -6.69
N GLY A 33 7.75 -3.16 -7.39
CA GLY A 33 7.91 -3.73 -8.72
C GLY A 33 7.85 -5.24 -8.73
N ALA A 34 8.14 -5.89 -7.61
CA ALA A 34 8.16 -7.35 -7.53
C ALA A 34 6.76 -7.96 -7.64
N ILE A 35 5.70 -7.18 -7.45
CA ILE A 35 4.34 -7.71 -7.52
C ILE A 35 3.99 -8.27 -8.90
N PHE A 36 4.76 -7.90 -9.94
CA PHE A 36 4.50 -8.40 -11.28
C PHE A 36 5.43 -9.53 -11.70
N VAL A 37 6.49 -9.81 -10.95
CA VAL A 37 7.49 -10.79 -11.36
C VAL A 37 7.79 -11.87 -10.33
N VAL A 38 7.43 -11.68 -9.06
CA VAL A 38 7.73 -12.65 -8.01
C VAL A 38 6.44 -13.32 -7.54
N PRO A 39 6.24 -14.62 -7.85
CA PRO A 39 4.96 -15.29 -7.53
C PRO A 39 4.56 -15.24 -6.06
N GLU A 40 5.51 -15.32 -5.14
CA GLU A 40 5.19 -15.24 -3.71
C GLU A 40 4.63 -13.89 -3.32
N VAL A 41 5.17 -12.83 -3.92
CA VAL A 41 4.69 -11.47 -3.67
C VAL A 41 3.31 -11.30 -4.28
N GLN A 42 3.11 -11.80 -5.51
CA GLN A 42 1.81 -11.75 -6.17
C GLN A 42 0.73 -12.39 -5.31
N ASP A 43 1.01 -13.58 -4.79
CA ASP A 43 0.05 -14.32 -3.97
C ASP A 43 -0.31 -13.52 -2.71
N ARG A 44 0.69 -12.99 -2.01
CA ARG A 44 0.46 -12.22 -0.79
C ARG A 44 -0.38 -10.98 -1.04
N ILE A 45 -0.10 -10.27 -2.13
CA ILE A 45 -0.80 -9.03 -2.46
C ILE A 45 -2.25 -9.32 -2.85
N ILE A 46 -2.47 -10.34 -3.67
CA ILE A 46 -3.82 -10.69 -4.10
C ILE A 46 -4.67 -11.13 -2.91
N ARG A 47 -4.12 -11.98 -2.04
CA ARG A 47 -4.84 -12.41 -0.84
C ARG A 47 -5.13 -11.25 0.10
N ALA A 48 -4.19 -10.32 0.24
CA ALA A 48 -4.41 -9.15 1.09
C ALA A 48 -5.48 -8.24 0.51
N PHE A 49 -5.47 -8.04 -0.81
CA PHE A 49 -6.48 -7.20 -1.46
C PHE A 49 -7.89 -7.81 -1.31
N LEU A 50 -8.00 -9.13 -1.44
CA LEU A 50 -9.27 -9.83 -1.35
C LEU A 50 -9.64 -10.28 0.08
N ALA A 51 -8.83 -9.94 1.06
CA ALA A 51 -9.05 -10.34 2.45
C ALA A 51 -10.41 -9.84 2.95
N LYS A 52 -11.12 -10.69 3.68
CA LYS A 52 -12.37 -10.27 4.32
C LYS A 52 -12.06 -9.42 5.55
N TYR A 53 -12.88 -8.40 5.77
CA TYR A 53 -12.78 -7.57 6.96
C TYR A 53 -13.68 -8.16 8.03
N LYS A 54 -13.09 -8.59 9.11
CA LYS A 54 -13.80 -9.35 10.15
C LYS A 54 -13.79 -8.64 11.48
N THR A 55 -14.77 -8.99 12.32
CA THR A 55 -14.84 -8.54 13.69
C THR A 55 -14.91 -9.76 14.59
N GLU A 56 -14.02 -9.83 15.58
CA GLU A 56 -13.97 -10.94 16.52
C GLU A 56 -13.66 -10.38 17.90
N ASP A 57 -14.55 -10.61 18.84
CA ASP A 57 -14.41 -10.10 20.21
C ASP A 57 -14.16 -8.59 20.25
N GLY A 58 -14.85 -7.85 19.37
CA GLY A 58 -14.69 -6.41 19.29
C GLY A 58 -13.47 -5.94 18.54
N THR A 59 -12.60 -6.86 18.11
CA THR A 59 -11.40 -6.53 17.34
C THR A 59 -11.71 -6.68 15.86
N LYS A 60 -11.34 -5.65 15.08
CA LYS A 60 -11.53 -5.65 13.64
C LYS A 60 -10.20 -5.90 12.94
N PHE A 61 -10.23 -6.77 11.93
CA PHE A 61 -9.00 -7.14 11.22
C PHE A 61 -9.30 -7.66 9.82
N TYR A 62 -8.28 -7.63 8.94
CA TYR A 62 -8.36 -8.26 7.63
C TYR A 62 -7.79 -9.65 7.71
N ASP A 63 -8.46 -10.61 7.07
CA ASP A 63 -8.04 -12.01 7.11
C ASP A 63 -7.69 -12.48 5.69
N SER A 64 -6.41 -12.55 5.39
CA SER A 64 -5.93 -12.97 4.07
C SER A 64 -6.10 -14.47 3.83
N GLU A 65 -6.44 -15.23 4.86
CA GLU A 65 -6.73 -16.66 4.72
C GLU A 65 -8.19 -16.92 4.35
N ASP A 66 -9.03 -15.89 4.45
CA ASP A 66 -10.46 -16.00 4.10
C ASP A 66 -10.79 -14.85 3.17
N THR A 67 -10.69 -15.14 1.88
CA THR A 67 -10.83 -14.11 0.85
C THR A 67 -12.25 -14.01 0.32
N ILE A 68 -12.59 -12.80 -0.17
CA ILE A 68 -13.92 -12.52 -0.74
C ILE A 68 -14.19 -13.41 -1.94
N ILE A 69 -13.15 -13.72 -2.70
CA ILE A 69 -13.20 -14.61 -3.86
C ILE A 69 -12.19 -15.71 -3.64
N ASP A 70 -12.58 -16.96 -3.94
CA ASP A 70 -11.68 -18.10 -3.83
C ASP A 70 -10.49 -17.90 -4.78
N ILE A 71 -9.29 -17.91 -4.23
CA ILE A 71 -8.07 -17.68 -4.99
C ILE A 71 -7.90 -18.72 -6.10
N ASP A 72 -8.30 -19.97 -5.83
CA ASP A 72 -8.17 -21.05 -6.81
C ASP A 72 -9.12 -20.89 -8.00
N GLU A 73 -10.17 -20.08 -7.84
CA GLU A 73 -11.12 -19.81 -8.91
C GLU A 73 -10.90 -18.47 -9.58
N LEU A 74 -9.85 -17.75 -9.18
CA LEU A 74 -9.53 -16.46 -9.74
C LEU A 74 -8.85 -16.65 -11.10
N GLU A 75 -9.39 -15.99 -12.13
CA GLU A 75 -8.79 -16.06 -13.46
C GLU A 75 -7.52 -15.21 -13.52
N SER A 76 -6.60 -15.63 -14.40
CA SER A 76 -5.34 -14.90 -14.56
C SER A 76 -5.55 -13.44 -14.92
N SER A 77 -6.52 -13.16 -15.78
CA SER A 77 -6.82 -11.77 -16.16
C SER A 77 -7.30 -10.94 -14.99
N ASP A 78 -8.08 -11.54 -14.09
CA ASP A 78 -8.54 -10.86 -12.88
C ASP A 78 -7.38 -10.62 -11.92
N ALA A 79 -6.48 -11.59 -11.81
CA ALA A 79 -5.30 -11.45 -10.96
C ALA A 79 -4.45 -10.28 -11.42
N ILE A 80 -4.24 -10.16 -12.74
CA ILE A 80 -3.47 -9.04 -13.31
C ILE A 80 -4.16 -7.70 -13.01
N ARG A 81 -5.48 -7.65 -13.14
CA ARG A 81 -6.24 -6.44 -12.85
C ARG A 81 -6.09 -6.03 -11.37
N ILE A 82 -6.09 -7.01 -10.47
CA ILE A 82 -5.89 -6.75 -9.03
C ILE A 82 -4.49 -6.20 -8.79
N LEU A 83 -3.47 -6.82 -9.37
CA LEU A 83 -2.10 -6.37 -9.18
C LEU A 83 -1.89 -4.96 -9.72
N ASP A 84 -2.44 -4.68 -10.89
CA ASP A 84 -2.33 -3.36 -11.51
C ASP A 84 -3.01 -2.29 -10.66
N PHE A 85 -4.24 -2.57 -10.22
CA PHE A 85 -5.02 -1.67 -9.39
C PHE A 85 -4.31 -1.39 -8.06
N THR A 86 -3.77 -2.43 -7.45
CA THR A 86 -3.06 -2.34 -6.19
C THR A 86 -1.77 -1.54 -6.33
N GLU A 87 -1.02 -1.81 -7.39
CA GLU A 87 0.24 -1.12 -7.65
C GLU A 87 0.01 0.39 -7.81
N GLU A 88 -1.03 0.78 -8.55
CA GLU A 88 -1.38 2.18 -8.73
C GLU A 88 -1.68 2.86 -7.39
N HIS A 89 -2.47 2.21 -6.55
CA HIS A 89 -2.85 2.78 -5.25
C HIS A 89 -1.66 2.88 -4.31
N LEU A 90 -0.80 1.87 -4.30
CA LEU A 90 0.39 1.88 -3.47
C LEU A 90 1.36 2.98 -3.89
N ASN A 91 1.58 3.13 -5.19
CA ASN A 91 2.46 4.16 -5.71
C ASN A 91 1.95 5.56 -5.34
N ASP A 92 0.66 5.80 -5.55
CA ASP A 92 0.08 7.10 -5.22
C ASP A 92 0.18 7.41 -3.73
N PHE A 93 -0.11 6.40 -2.89
CA PHE A 93 -0.06 6.58 -1.46
C PHE A 93 1.36 6.91 -0.99
N PHE A 94 2.34 6.16 -1.47
CA PHE A 94 3.72 6.37 -1.06
C PHE A 94 4.30 7.67 -1.62
N MET A 95 3.94 8.04 -2.84
CA MET A 95 4.41 9.29 -3.42
C MET A 95 3.88 10.49 -2.63
N GLU A 96 2.61 10.45 -2.22
CA GLU A 96 2.04 11.49 -1.39
C GLU A 96 2.71 11.58 -0.03
N ALA A 97 3.00 10.43 0.58
CA ALA A 97 3.67 10.38 1.87
C ALA A 97 5.09 10.95 1.77
N LEU A 98 5.83 10.59 0.73
CA LEU A 98 7.17 11.09 0.51
C LEU A 98 7.17 12.60 0.28
N LYS A 99 6.20 13.10 -0.46
CA LYS A 99 6.07 14.52 -0.71
C LYS A 99 5.86 15.29 0.59
N LYS A 100 5.02 14.77 1.49
CA LYS A 100 4.78 15.43 2.77
C LYS A 100 6.00 15.42 3.66
N VAL A 101 6.77 14.35 3.64
CA VAL A 101 8.03 14.28 4.40
C VAL A 101 9.01 15.32 3.87
N ASP A 102 9.12 15.45 2.55
CA ASP A 102 10.00 16.43 1.93
C ASP A 102 9.61 17.86 2.30
N ASP A 103 8.31 18.17 2.26
CA ASP A 103 7.82 19.50 2.63
C ASP A 103 8.14 19.83 4.09
N LYS A 104 8.00 18.86 4.99
CA LYS A 104 8.32 19.06 6.40
C LYS A 104 9.82 19.29 6.59
N ALA A 105 10.65 18.55 5.86
CA ALA A 105 12.09 18.72 5.94
C ALA A 105 12.50 20.11 5.47
N LYS A 106 11.89 20.62 4.41
CA LYS A 106 12.17 21.96 3.90
C LYS A 106 11.79 23.03 4.92
N ARG A 107 10.64 22.88 5.57
CA ARG A 107 10.22 23.85 6.58
C ARG A 107 11.15 23.87 7.78
N ARG A 108 11.61 22.70 8.22
CA ARG A 108 12.58 22.61 9.31
C ARG A 108 13.90 23.28 8.93
N GLY A 109 14.34 23.06 7.69
CA GLY A 109 15.56 23.66 7.20
C GLY A 109 15.54 25.19 7.24
N THR A 110 14.40 25.79 6.94
CA THR A 110 14.26 27.24 6.97
C THR A 110 14.21 27.79 8.39
N GLN A 111 13.81 27.04 9.32
CA GLN A 111 13.74 27.49 10.71
C GLN A 111 15.08 27.47 11.41
N THR A 112 15.90 26.60 11.07
CA THR A 112 17.20 26.48 11.71
C THR A 112 18.21 27.38 11.11
N ASN A 113 18.57 28.08 10.79
CA ASN A 113 19.46 28.45 10.23
C ASN A 113 20.13 28.77 10.38
N SER A 114 20.13 28.57 10.92
CA SER A 114 20.44 28.09 11.00
C SER A 114 20.87 27.50 11.06
N SER A 115 21.44 27.80 11.49
CA SER A 115 21.76 26.59 11.74
C SER A 115 22.30 25.88 11.46
N ASP A 116 22.75 26.39 11.60
CA ASP A 116 23.12 25.26 11.50
C ASP A 116 23.61 24.72 11.12
N ASN A 117 24.15 25.36 11.13
CA ASN A 117 24.45 24.51 10.99
C ASN A 117 24.83 23.99 10.81
N THR A 118 25.53 24.65 10.81
CA THR A 118 25.80 23.94 10.95
C THR A 118 26.18 23.50 10.83
N THR A 119 26.51 24.07 10.74
CA THR A 119 26.80 23.47 10.97
C THR A 119 27.08 23.24 10.85
N ASP A 120 26.81 23.60 10.67
CA ASP A 120 26.88 23.39 10.96
C ASP A 120 27.13 23.29 10.91
N GLY A 121 27.29 23.87 10.45
CA GLY A 121 27.23 23.81 10.99
C GLY A 121 27.64 23.98 10.92
N GLN A 122 27.55 23.83 10.83
CA GLN A 122 27.59 24.02 11.22
C GLN A 122 27.59 24.06 11.47
N LYS A 123 27.78 24.49 11.42
CA LYS A 123 27.77 24.54 11.93
C LYS A 123 27.71 24.36 12.32
N ASN A 124 27.70 25.26 12.46
CA ASN A 124 27.54 24.71 13.08
C ASN A 124 27.54 24.47 13.22
#